data_027aafd7e5ccc03bd8e52957f58ff1fb
#
_entry.id   027aafd7e5ccc03bd8e52957f58ff1fb
#
_cell.length_a   1.000
_cell.length_b   1.000
_cell.length_c   1.000
_cell.angle_alpha   90.00
_cell.angle_beta   90.00
_cell.angle_gamma   90.00
#
_symmetry.space_group_name_H-M   'P 1'
#
loop_
_entity.id
_entity.type
_entity.pdbx_description
1 polymer ?
#
loop_
_entity_poly.entity_id
_entity_poly.type
_entity_poly.pdbx_seq_one_letter_code
_entity_poly.pdbx_strand_id
1 'polypeptide(L)'
;MEFDDEHYYAVGLESHNHPSALDPYGGSATGIGGILRDVVCMGAQPIALVDPLFFGDLDLPRRELPEGVKHPQYLMGGVVAGIRDYGNRVGIPTVAGQVAFHPKYTGNPLVNVGCVGLVKKELMIHSHAGGIGDIYILAGGKTGRDGIHGVTFASRDLDAASDDDIGAVQLGDPITKEPLMHLCLELNELG
;
A
#
# COMPACT_ATOMS: atom_id res chain seq x y z
N MET A 1 -6.10 -1.81 -18.98
CA MET A 1 -6.77 -0.93 -19.98
C MET A 1 -5.80 -0.67 -21.12
N GLU A 2 -6.28 -0.55 -22.33
CA GLU A 2 -5.45 -0.23 -23.50
C GLU A 2 -4.87 1.17 -23.39
N PHE A 3 -3.56 1.30 -23.61
CA PHE A 3 -2.86 2.57 -23.69
C PHE A 3 -2.61 2.97 -25.15
N ASP A 4 -2.01 2.06 -25.90
CA ASP A 4 -1.76 2.19 -27.33
C ASP A 4 -1.81 0.80 -28.01
N ASP A 5 -1.36 0.70 -29.25
CA ASP A 5 -1.36 -0.55 -30.01
C ASP A 5 -0.47 -1.64 -29.40
N GLU A 6 0.56 -1.28 -28.63
CA GLU A 6 1.56 -2.18 -28.06
C GLU A 6 1.43 -2.38 -26.55
N HIS A 7 0.79 -1.46 -25.81
CA HIS A 7 0.80 -1.43 -24.35
C HIS A 7 -0.58 -1.41 -23.72
N TYR A 8 -0.62 -1.93 -22.47
CA TYR A 8 -1.71 -1.75 -21.52
C TYR A 8 -1.28 -0.92 -20.33
N TYR A 9 -2.21 -0.17 -19.75
CA TYR A 9 -2.11 0.30 -18.37
C TYR A 9 -2.57 -0.80 -17.40
N ALA A 10 -1.76 -1.06 -16.39
CA ALA A 10 -2.18 -1.73 -15.16
C ALA A 10 -2.45 -0.67 -14.10
N VAL A 11 -3.65 -0.65 -13.54
CA VAL A 11 -4.05 0.33 -12.51
C VAL A 11 -4.67 -0.41 -11.36
N GLY A 12 -4.16 -0.17 -10.17
CA GLY A 12 -4.71 -0.64 -8.91
C GLY A 12 -4.94 0.50 -7.95
N LEU A 13 -5.95 0.36 -7.09
CA LEU A 13 -6.24 1.26 -5.98
C LEU A 13 -6.71 0.43 -4.78
N GLU A 14 -6.11 0.64 -3.63
CA GLU A 14 -6.52 -0.01 -2.39
C GLU A 14 -6.62 1.00 -1.24
N SER A 15 -7.26 0.59 -0.15
CA SER A 15 -7.40 1.39 1.07
C SER A 15 -6.68 0.71 2.23
N HIS A 16 -5.87 1.47 2.97
CA HIS A 16 -5.08 0.99 4.09
C HIS A 16 -5.40 1.78 5.37
N ASN A 17 -6.68 1.79 5.78
CA ASN A 17 -7.21 2.70 6.79
C ASN A 17 -6.84 2.29 8.22
N HIS A 18 -7.34 1.14 8.70
CA HIS A 18 -7.13 0.64 10.05
C HIS A 18 -5.64 0.48 10.40
N PRO A 19 -4.80 -0.13 9.53
CA PRO A 19 -3.36 -0.16 9.79
C PRO A 19 -2.76 1.23 9.97
N SER A 20 -3.19 2.21 9.16
CA SER A 20 -2.69 3.59 9.25
C SER A 20 -3.24 4.35 10.47
N ALA A 21 -4.38 3.94 11.03
CA ALA A 21 -4.89 4.49 12.30
C ALA A 21 -4.02 4.04 13.49
N LEU A 22 -3.50 2.82 13.47
CA LEU A 22 -2.63 2.26 14.53
C LEU A 22 -1.18 2.68 14.36
N ASP A 23 -0.62 2.40 13.20
CA ASP A 23 0.74 2.79 12.79
C ASP A 23 0.65 3.59 11.48
N PRO A 24 0.53 4.91 11.54
CA PRO A 24 0.30 5.71 10.34
C PRO A 24 1.48 5.64 9.35
N TYR A 25 2.70 5.49 9.85
CA TYR A 25 3.88 5.32 8.99
C TYR A 25 3.93 3.91 8.37
N GLY A 26 3.91 2.87 9.20
CA GLY A 26 4.01 1.49 8.72
C GLY A 26 2.80 1.06 7.90
N GLY A 27 1.59 1.45 8.32
CA GLY A 27 0.35 1.15 7.61
C GLY A 27 0.30 1.73 6.21
N SER A 28 0.61 3.01 6.04
CA SER A 28 0.64 3.65 4.71
C SER A 28 1.78 3.15 3.83
N ALA A 29 2.97 2.94 4.42
CA ALA A 29 4.12 2.36 3.71
C ALA A 29 3.79 0.97 3.16
N THR A 30 3.13 0.14 3.95
CA THR A 30 2.69 -1.20 3.52
C THR A 30 1.63 -1.12 2.42
N GLY A 31 0.72 -0.15 2.48
CA GLY A 31 -0.24 0.11 1.40
C GLY A 31 0.47 0.35 0.06
N ILE A 32 1.48 1.24 0.03
CA ILE A 32 2.30 1.44 -1.17
C ILE A 32 2.96 0.13 -1.61
N GLY A 33 3.55 -0.64 -0.68
CA GLY A 33 4.17 -1.92 -0.99
C GLY A 33 3.20 -2.95 -1.58
N GLY A 34 1.97 -3.00 -1.08
CA GLY A 34 0.90 -3.88 -1.55
C GLY A 34 0.51 -3.57 -2.99
N ILE A 35 0.16 -2.30 -3.27
CA ILE A 35 -0.30 -1.91 -4.60
C ILE A 35 0.79 -1.99 -5.68
N LEU A 36 2.04 -1.71 -5.32
CA LEU A 36 3.17 -1.92 -6.21
C LEU A 36 3.33 -3.39 -6.60
N ARG A 37 3.18 -4.31 -5.62
CA ARG A 37 3.24 -5.75 -5.88
C ARG A 37 2.16 -6.18 -6.85
N ASP A 38 0.94 -5.71 -6.68
CA ASP A 38 -0.17 -6.08 -7.55
C ASP A 38 0.09 -5.70 -8.99
N VAL A 39 0.64 -4.49 -9.22
CA VAL A 39 1.00 -4.01 -10.56
C VAL A 39 2.16 -4.82 -11.16
N VAL A 40 3.23 -5.08 -10.38
CA VAL A 40 4.38 -5.88 -10.84
C VAL A 40 3.98 -7.32 -11.15
N CYS A 41 3.09 -7.92 -10.35
CA CYS A 41 2.60 -9.28 -10.59
C CYS A 41 1.75 -9.41 -11.87
N MET A 42 1.34 -8.29 -12.48
CA MET A 42 0.73 -8.25 -13.81
C MET A 42 1.77 -8.11 -14.94
N GLY A 43 3.06 -8.15 -14.64
CA GLY A 43 4.15 -7.90 -15.58
C GLY A 43 4.35 -6.41 -15.89
N ALA A 44 3.67 -5.52 -15.19
CA ALA A 44 3.71 -4.09 -15.47
C ALA A 44 4.80 -3.38 -14.67
N GLN A 45 5.57 -2.52 -15.35
CA GLN A 45 6.50 -1.60 -14.71
C GLN A 45 5.72 -0.47 -14.03
N PRO A 46 5.77 -0.34 -12.70
CA PRO A 46 5.17 0.81 -12.01
C PRO A 46 5.82 2.11 -12.46
N ILE A 47 5.00 3.12 -12.79
CA ILE A 47 5.47 4.42 -13.28
C ILE A 47 4.98 5.59 -12.45
N ALA A 48 3.88 5.41 -11.70
CA ALA A 48 3.29 6.48 -10.92
C ALA A 48 2.47 5.96 -9.73
N LEU A 49 2.49 6.70 -8.63
CA LEU A 49 1.59 6.54 -7.49
C LEU A 49 0.53 7.65 -7.50
N VAL A 50 -0.65 7.34 -6.94
CA VAL A 50 -1.78 8.26 -6.80
C VAL A 50 -2.41 8.04 -5.42
N ASP A 51 -2.37 9.05 -4.55
CA ASP A 51 -2.70 8.89 -3.14
C ASP A 51 -3.80 9.86 -2.67
N PRO A 52 -5.10 9.52 -2.82
CA PRO A 52 -6.19 10.30 -2.22
C PRO A 52 -6.33 9.97 -0.73
N LEU A 53 -6.14 11.01 0.12
CA LEU A 53 -6.05 10.90 1.57
C LEU A 53 -7.14 11.73 2.26
N PHE A 54 -7.76 11.18 3.29
CA PHE A 54 -8.83 11.85 4.03
C PHE A 54 -8.59 11.73 5.53
N PHE A 55 -8.60 12.87 6.22
CA PHE A 55 -8.33 12.95 7.66
C PHE A 55 -9.42 13.73 8.39
N GLY A 56 -9.41 13.66 9.73
CA GLY A 56 -10.14 14.58 10.59
C GLY A 56 -9.55 15.98 10.52
N ASP A 57 -10.21 16.91 11.20
CA ASP A 57 -9.76 18.29 11.30
C ASP A 57 -8.37 18.37 11.98
N LEU A 58 -7.42 18.99 11.32
CA LEU A 58 -6.06 19.15 11.85
C LEU A 58 -5.98 20.14 13.01
N ASP A 59 -6.93 21.08 13.08
CA ASP A 59 -7.02 22.09 14.15
C ASP A 59 -7.91 21.64 15.31
N LEU A 60 -8.35 20.36 15.34
CA LEU A 60 -9.15 19.80 16.42
C LEU A 60 -8.45 20.01 17.77
N PRO A 61 -9.07 20.70 18.75
CA PRO A 61 -8.47 20.85 20.06
C PRO A 61 -8.27 19.49 20.75
N ARG A 62 -7.12 19.27 21.38
CA ARG A 62 -6.83 18.00 22.07
C ARG A 62 -7.88 17.58 23.12
N ARG A 63 -8.55 18.55 23.76
CA ARG A 63 -9.63 18.29 24.72
C ARG A 63 -10.92 17.72 24.09
N GLU A 64 -11.05 17.87 22.78
CA GLU A 64 -12.20 17.38 22.00
C GLU A 64 -11.90 16.05 21.31
N LEU A 65 -10.66 15.59 21.41
CA LEU A 65 -10.25 14.30 20.87
C LEU A 65 -10.83 13.17 21.73
N PRO A 66 -11.52 12.18 21.14
CA PRO A 66 -12.00 11.02 21.88
C PRO A 66 -10.86 10.25 22.54
N GLU A 67 -11.13 9.61 23.68
CA GLU A 67 -10.15 8.79 24.39
C GLU A 67 -9.63 7.65 23.51
N GLY A 68 -8.32 7.40 23.53
CA GLY A 68 -7.66 6.36 22.73
C GLY A 68 -7.45 6.73 21.25
N VAL A 69 -7.96 7.88 20.80
CA VAL A 69 -7.85 8.30 19.40
C VAL A 69 -6.58 9.13 19.17
N LYS A 70 -5.82 8.80 18.13
CA LYS A 70 -4.64 9.58 17.73
C LYS A 70 -5.07 10.87 17.01
N HIS A 71 -4.34 11.95 17.29
CA HIS A 71 -4.67 13.26 16.73
C HIS A 71 -4.50 13.27 15.20
N PRO A 72 -5.42 13.90 14.42
CA PRO A 72 -5.35 13.94 12.95
C PRO A 72 -4.01 14.46 12.38
N GLN A 73 -3.37 15.44 13.02
CA GLN A 73 -2.04 15.91 12.63
C GLN A 73 -0.97 14.80 12.73
N TYR A 74 -1.02 13.99 13.80
CA TYR A 74 -0.10 12.87 13.97
C TYR A 74 -0.34 11.80 12.91
N LEU A 75 -1.62 11.47 12.66
CA LEU A 75 -2.00 10.49 11.64
C LEU A 75 -1.54 10.95 10.25
N MET A 76 -1.87 12.18 9.86
CA MET A 76 -1.46 12.74 8.56
C MET A 76 0.06 12.78 8.41
N GLY A 77 0.78 13.24 9.43
CA GLY A 77 2.24 13.31 9.40
C GLY A 77 2.89 11.96 9.18
N GLY A 78 2.42 10.92 9.88
CA GLY A 78 2.90 9.55 9.74
C GLY A 78 2.56 8.95 8.37
N VAL A 79 1.31 9.10 7.93
CA VAL A 79 0.85 8.60 6.62
C VAL A 79 1.67 9.19 5.47
N VAL A 80 1.82 10.53 5.45
CA VAL A 80 2.60 11.20 4.40
C VAL A 80 4.08 10.78 4.44
N ALA A 81 4.64 10.60 5.64
CA ALA A 81 6.02 10.13 5.78
C ALA A 81 6.19 8.69 5.27
N GLY A 82 5.25 7.78 5.56
CA GLY A 82 5.29 6.40 5.08
C GLY A 82 5.21 6.31 3.56
N ILE A 83 4.29 7.04 2.94
CA ILE A 83 4.14 7.13 1.47
C ILE A 83 5.42 7.69 0.84
N ARG A 84 5.92 8.82 1.36
CA ARG A 84 7.14 9.47 0.87
C ARG A 84 8.34 8.53 0.91
N ASP A 85 8.59 7.93 2.05
CA ASP A 85 9.81 7.14 2.25
C ASP A 85 9.77 5.83 1.46
N TYR A 86 8.60 5.21 1.34
CA TYR A 86 8.46 4.01 0.51
C TYR A 86 8.62 4.36 -0.98
N GLY A 87 7.88 5.35 -1.48
CA GLY A 87 7.95 5.80 -2.88
C GLY A 87 9.36 6.22 -3.29
N ASN A 88 10.06 6.98 -2.44
CA ASN A 88 11.44 7.39 -2.68
C ASN A 88 12.41 6.20 -2.77
N ARG A 89 12.23 5.18 -1.94
CA ARG A 89 13.12 4.01 -1.93
C ARG A 89 12.94 3.09 -3.12
N VAL A 90 11.72 2.98 -3.64
CA VAL A 90 11.44 2.20 -4.85
C VAL A 90 11.54 3.03 -6.14
N GLY A 91 11.81 4.34 -6.02
CA GLY A 91 12.00 5.24 -7.16
C GLY A 91 10.73 5.56 -7.94
N ILE A 92 9.54 5.36 -7.37
CA ILE A 92 8.25 5.63 -8.03
C ILE A 92 7.62 6.92 -7.47
N PRO A 93 7.38 7.94 -8.30
CA PRO A 93 6.85 9.21 -7.84
C PRO A 93 5.35 9.16 -7.58
N THR A 94 4.87 9.84 -6.54
CA THR A 94 3.46 10.22 -6.40
C THR A 94 3.19 11.42 -7.31
N VAL A 95 2.40 11.22 -8.35
CA VAL A 95 2.15 12.23 -9.40
C VAL A 95 0.81 12.93 -9.23
N ALA A 96 -0.11 12.35 -8.49
CA ALA A 96 -1.43 12.90 -8.22
C ALA A 96 -1.96 12.41 -6.87
N GLY A 97 -2.96 13.11 -6.35
CA GLY A 97 -3.64 12.78 -5.12
C GLY A 97 -4.55 13.93 -4.70
N GLN A 98 -5.20 13.74 -3.57
CA GLN A 98 -5.93 14.82 -2.93
C GLN A 98 -5.85 14.66 -1.42
N VAL A 99 -5.96 15.74 -0.69
CA VAL A 99 -6.15 15.70 0.75
C VAL A 99 -7.48 16.40 1.07
N ALA A 100 -8.36 15.72 1.81
CA ALA A 100 -9.61 16.29 2.26
C ALA A 100 -9.83 16.01 3.75
N PHE A 101 -10.63 16.85 4.41
CA PHE A 101 -10.86 16.78 5.83
C PHE A 101 -12.35 16.66 6.14
N HIS A 102 -12.68 15.75 7.04
CA HIS A 102 -14.04 15.60 7.53
C HIS A 102 -14.03 14.96 8.93
N PRO A 103 -14.87 15.38 9.88
CA PRO A 103 -14.86 14.88 11.25
C PRO A 103 -14.97 13.36 11.40
N LYS A 104 -15.62 12.67 10.47
CA LYS A 104 -15.74 11.20 10.48
C LYS A 104 -14.41 10.47 10.30
N TYR A 105 -13.36 11.12 9.82
CA TYR A 105 -12.03 10.54 9.65
C TYR A 105 -11.08 10.87 10.82
N THR A 106 -11.58 11.38 11.93
CA THR A 106 -10.73 11.84 13.05
C THR A 106 -9.85 10.73 13.62
N GLY A 107 -10.40 9.57 13.89
CA GLY A 107 -9.65 8.43 14.47
C GLY A 107 -9.30 7.33 13.47
N ASN A 108 -9.98 7.31 12.34
CA ASN A 108 -9.78 6.31 11.29
C ASN A 108 -9.67 7.02 9.94
N PRO A 109 -8.46 7.42 9.53
CA PRO A 109 -8.26 8.12 8.27
C PRO A 109 -8.58 7.19 7.09
N LEU A 110 -9.08 7.75 5.99
CA LEU A 110 -9.19 7.01 4.75
C LEU A 110 -7.89 7.24 3.95
N VAL A 111 -7.06 6.22 3.93
CA VAL A 111 -5.76 6.22 3.26
C VAL A 111 -5.86 5.35 2.02
N ASN A 112 -6.03 5.97 0.87
CA ASN A 112 -6.02 5.25 -0.40
C ASN A 112 -4.64 5.39 -1.04
N VAL A 113 -4.19 4.29 -1.61
CA VAL A 113 -2.93 4.21 -2.34
C VAL A 113 -3.19 3.57 -3.68
N GLY A 114 -2.78 4.23 -4.74
CA GLY A 114 -2.95 3.77 -6.11
C GLY A 114 -1.62 3.68 -6.84
N CYS A 115 -1.54 2.77 -7.78
CA CYS A 115 -0.39 2.62 -8.66
C CYS A 115 -0.83 2.47 -10.10
N VAL A 116 -0.10 3.13 -10.97
CA VAL A 116 -0.21 2.97 -12.43
C VAL A 116 1.07 2.33 -12.93
N GLY A 117 0.93 1.28 -13.71
CA GLY A 117 2.04 0.63 -14.41
C GLY A 117 1.79 0.56 -15.90
N LEU A 118 2.83 0.30 -16.65
CA LEU A 118 2.81 0.09 -18.09
C LEU A 118 3.38 -1.28 -18.41
N VAL A 119 2.70 -2.02 -19.29
CA VAL A 119 3.12 -3.37 -19.71
C VAL A 119 2.91 -3.56 -21.21
N LYS A 120 3.86 -4.17 -21.89
CA LYS A 120 3.62 -4.63 -23.26
C LYS A 120 2.54 -5.71 -23.27
N LYS A 121 1.64 -5.67 -24.27
CA LYS A 121 0.50 -6.60 -24.35
C LYS A 121 0.93 -8.07 -24.30
N GLU A 122 2.05 -8.40 -24.92
CA GLU A 122 2.63 -9.74 -24.97
C GLU A 122 3.28 -10.21 -23.65
N LEU A 123 3.64 -9.26 -22.76
CA LEU A 123 4.28 -9.53 -21.47
C LEU A 123 3.31 -9.49 -20.29
N MET A 124 2.00 -9.32 -20.57
CA MET A 124 1.03 -9.27 -19.51
C MET A 124 0.83 -10.63 -18.83
N ILE A 125 1.02 -10.64 -17.52
CA ILE A 125 0.85 -11.85 -16.70
C ILE A 125 -0.58 -11.92 -16.15
N HIS A 126 -1.17 -13.11 -16.22
CA HIS A 126 -2.42 -13.44 -15.57
C HIS A 126 -2.19 -14.44 -14.43
N SER A 127 -2.83 -14.21 -13.28
CA SER A 127 -2.71 -15.11 -12.13
C SER A 127 -3.42 -16.43 -12.41
N HIS A 128 -2.66 -17.48 -12.68
CA HIS A 128 -3.16 -18.84 -12.85
C HIS A 128 -2.08 -19.85 -12.42
N ALA A 129 -2.49 -21.06 -12.11
CA ALA A 129 -1.55 -22.15 -11.88
C ALA A 129 -0.86 -22.54 -13.19
N GLY A 130 0.42 -22.84 -13.11
CA GLY A 130 1.18 -23.34 -14.24
C GLY A 130 0.83 -24.77 -14.64
N GLY A 131 1.68 -25.39 -15.46
CA GLY A 131 1.53 -26.76 -15.90
C GLY A 131 2.02 -27.80 -14.88
N ILE A 132 1.73 -29.08 -15.13
CA ILE A 132 2.26 -30.18 -14.34
C ILE A 132 3.78 -30.25 -14.50
N GLY A 133 4.51 -30.13 -13.41
CA GLY A 133 5.99 -30.14 -13.39
C GLY A 133 6.62 -28.76 -13.18
N ASP A 134 5.82 -27.69 -13.17
CA ASP A 134 6.31 -26.36 -12.85
C ASP A 134 6.79 -26.25 -11.41
N ILE A 135 7.79 -25.42 -11.19
CA ILE A 135 8.40 -25.19 -9.89
C ILE A 135 7.95 -23.86 -9.34
N TYR A 136 7.41 -23.88 -8.12
CA TYR A 136 7.08 -22.65 -7.38
C TYR A 136 8.27 -22.21 -6.54
N ILE A 137 8.67 -20.96 -6.69
CA ILE A 137 9.78 -20.36 -5.95
C ILE A 137 9.22 -19.29 -5.00
N LEU A 138 9.46 -19.43 -3.70
CA LEU A 138 9.19 -18.40 -2.71
C LEU A 138 10.41 -17.50 -2.59
N ALA A 139 10.29 -16.26 -3.06
CA ALA A 139 11.34 -15.26 -3.00
C ALA A 139 10.91 -14.05 -2.15
N GLY A 140 11.83 -13.48 -1.39
CA GLY A 140 11.57 -12.29 -0.57
C GLY A 140 12.34 -12.26 0.73
N GLY A 141 11.99 -11.31 1.59
CA GLY A 141 12.54 -11.18 2.92
C GLY A 141 12.05 -12.27 3.88
N LYS A 142 12.61 -12.28 5.10
CA LYS A 142 12.13 -13.17 6.16
C LYS A 142 10.70 -12.79 6.54
N THR A 143 9.82 -13.80 6.60
CA THR A 143 8.47 -13.61 7.12
C THR A 143 8.46 -13.78 8.63
N GLY A 144 7.70 -12.92 9.32
CA GLY A 144 7.42 -13.00 10.75
C GLY A 144 5.95 -13.28 11.02
N ARG A 145 5.48 -12.76 12.14
CA ARG A 145 4.05 -12.83 12.54
C ARG A 145 3.28 -11.56 12.22
N ASP A 146 3.93 -10.57 11.65
CA ASP A 146 3.33 -9.29 11.29
C ASP A 146 2.24 -9.52 10.24
N GLY A 147 1.11 -8.85 10.40
CA GLY A 147 -0.04 -8.97 9.52
C GLY A 147 -0.92 -10.21 9.76
N ILE A 148 -0.61 -11.06 10.73
CA ILE A 148 -1.52 -12.16 11.14
C ILE A 148 -2.83 -11.54 11.65
N HIS A 149 -3.95 -12.05 11.13
CA HIS A 149 -5.30 -11.53 11.39
C HIS A 149 -5.57 -10.10 10.85
N GLY A 150 -4.70 -9.55 10.01
CA GLY A 150 -4.87 -8.22 9.44
C GLY A 150 -6.21 -8.00 8.74
N VAL A 151 -6.70 -8.98 7.99
CA VAL A 151 -8.03 -8.93 7.35
C VAL A 151 -9.16 -8.88 8.38
N THR A 152 -9.08 -9.69 9.44
CA THR A 152 -10.07 -9.68 10.53
C THR A 152 -10.03 -8.36 11.28
N PHE A 153 -8.84 -7.85 11.56
CA PHE A 153 -8.63 -6.55 12.18
C PHE A 153 -9.22 -5.40 11.33
N ALA A 154 -8.96 -5.38 10.03
CA ALA A 154 -9.46 -4.35 9.12
C ALA A 154 -11.00 -4.31 9.00
N SER A 155 -11.69 -5.35 9.50
CA SER A 155 -13.15 -5.46 9.50
C SER A 155 -13.80 -5.13 10.85
N ARG A 156 -13.03 -4.73 11.87
CA ARG A 156 -13.53 -4.36 13.20
C ARG A 156 -13.68 -2.84 13.34
N ASP A 157 -14.50 -2.42 14.29
CA ASP A 157 -14.46 -1.04 14.76
C ASP A 157 -13.21 -0.79 15.61
N LEU A 158 -12.59 0.37 15.44
CA LEU A 158 -11.45 0.79 16.25
C LEU A 158 -11.93 1.29 17.62
N ASP A 159 -11.32 0.81 18.69
CA ASP A 159 -11.58 1.20 20.06
C ASP A 159 -10.27 1.47 20.82
N ALA A 160 -10.38 1.82 22.10
CA ALA A 160 -9.21 2.12 22.94
C ALA A 160 -8.26 0.92 23.16
N ALA A 161 -8.70 -0.32 22.92
CA ALA A 161 -7.88 -1.51 23.02
C ALA A 161 -7.17 -1.87 21.71
N SER A 162 -7.48 -1.16 20.63
CA SER A 162 -6.94 -1.48 19.29
C SER A 162 -5.42 -1.26 19.18
N ASP A 163 -4.81 -0.50 20.10
CA ASP A 163 -3.34 -0.38 20.15
C ASP A 163 -2.61 -1.72 20.45
N ASP A 164 -3.30 -2.68 21.07
CA ASP A 164 -2.76 -4.04 21.26
C ASP A 164 -2.69 -4.83 19.94
N ASP A 165 -3.42 -4.38 18.91
CA ASP A 165 -3.45 -5.00 17.57
C ASP A 165 -2.36 -4.46 16.62
N ILE A 166 -1.42 -3.66 17.08
CA ILE A 166 -0.28 -3.15 16.25
C ILE A 166 0.45 -4.29 15.55
N GLY A 167 0.58 -5.45 16.17
CA GLY A 167 1.16 -6.65 15.56
C GLY A 167 0.39 -7.20 14.34
N ALA A 168 -0.85 -6.77 14.11
CA ALA A 168 -1.63 -7.10 12.91
C ALA A 168 -1.27 -6.21 11.69
N VAL A 169 -0.53 -5.12 11.90
CA VAL A 169 -0.04 -4.27 10.82
C VAL A 169 1.12 -4.96 10.12
N GLN A 170 1.00 -5.17 8.82
CA GLN A 170 2.12 -5.66 8.01
C GLN A 170 3.21 -4.59 7.93
N LEU A 171 4.46 -5.03 8.02
CA LEU A 171 5.62 -4.18 7.81
C LEU A 171 6.19 -4.44 6.42
N GLY A 172 6.02 -3.46 5.53
CA GLY A 172 6.60 -3.51 4.19
C GLY A 172 8.06 -3.04 4.20
N ASP A 173 8.97 -3.84 3.63
CA ASP A 173 10.37 -3.46 3.46
C ASP A 173 10.64 -3.03 2.00
N PRO A 174 10.77 -1.72 1.72
CA PRO A 174 11.03 -1.24 0.37
C PRO A 174 12.44 -1.60 -0.14
N ILE A 175 13.40 -1.85 0.76
CA ILE A 175 14.78 -2.21 0.37
C ILE A 175 14.82 -3.61 -0.24
N THR A 176 14.07 -4.55 0.33
CA THR A 176 13.92 -5.90 -0.25
C THR A 176 12.98 -5.89 -1.45
N LYS A 177 11.95 -5.04 -1.43
CA LYS A 177 10.95 -4.98 -2.49
C LYS A 177 11.50 -4.49 -3.82
N GLU A 178 12.33 -3.47 -3.80
CA GLU A 178 12.84 -2.83 -5.01
C GLU A 178 13.60 -3.82 -5.91
N PRO A 179 14.65 -4.55 -5.45
CA PRO A 179 15.33 -5.52 -6.29
C PRO A 179 14.45 -6.70 -6.72
N LEU A 180 13.44 -7.09 -5.90
CA LEU A 180 12.48 -8.13 -6.31
C LEU A 180 11.58 -7.67 -7.45
N MET A 181 11.17 -6.40 -7.46
CA MET A 181 10.39 -5.84 -8.57
C MET A 181 11.17 -5.92 -9.88
N HIS A 182 12.44 -5.49 -9.89
CA HIS A 182 13.31 -5.59 -11.06
C HIS A 182 13.51 -7.03 -11.50
N LEU A 183 13.83 -7.94 -10.56
CA LEU A 183 13.99 -9.36 -10.85
C LEU A 183 12.74 -9.96 -11.53
N CYS A 184 11.55 -9.68 -10.99
CA CYS A 184 10.31 -10.21 -11.56
C CYS A 184 10.06 -9.69 -12.98
N LEU A 185 10.31 -8.40 -13.22
CA LEU A 185 10.10 -7.79 -14.54
C LEU A 185 11.13 -8.32 -15.57
N GLU A 186 12.40 -8.41 -15.19
CA GLU A 186 13.45 -8.97 -16.04
C GLU A 186 13.19 -10.46 -16.38
N LEU A 187 12.77 -11.26 -15.41
CA LEU A 187 12.39 -12.66 -15.67
C LEU A 187 11.21 -12.78 -16.64
N ASN A 188 10.24 -11.87 -16.53
CA ASN A 188 9.10 -11.84 -17.44
C ASN A 188 9.49 -11.47 -18.88
N GLU A 189 10.54 -10.66 -19.07
CA GLU A 189 11.07 -10.32 -20.39
C GLU A 189 11.88 -11.47 -21.03
N LEU A 190 12.45 -12.35 -20.20
CA LEU A 190 13.24 -13.48 -20.67
C LEU A 190 12.38 -14.69 -21.09
N GLY A 191 11.12 -14.77 -20.66
CA GLY A 191 10.16 -15.83 -20.98
C GLY A 191 10.25 -17.01 -20.02
#